data_561a9713433d08d44c50f064f1120f15
#
_entry.id   561a9713433d08d44c50f064f1120f15
#
_cell.length_a   1.000
_cell.length_b   1.000
_cell.length_c   1.000
_cell.angle_alpha   90.00
_cell.angle_beta   90.00
_cell.angle_gamma   90.00
#
_symmetry.space_group_name_H-M   'P 1'
#
loop_
_entity.id
_entity.type
_entity.pdbx_description
1 polymer ?
#
loop_
_entity_poly.entity_id
_entity_poly.type
_entity_poly.pdbx_seq_one_letter_code
_entity_poly.pdbx_strand_id
1 'polypeptide(L)'
;MLQQILTAPLLKGSIGKDFLTFMSPENLLIGVQVMAVGIMLIIILIYAQLMAKKRMHFHITRIRNNIEVWISQIILEESVDGIEIPKKFYRLLDDPKARQVAIDELVNCKKNFSGLVAENIVSLYNKLGLNEDSLNKMNNKRKWYVKAKGIQELYLMDQKKLLTKIYRETNSTNEFVRSEAQIAILYLTGFKGLRFLDVISYPLTLWQQIKLLEQLRLFGKKEDLSDRIPRWLLSKNDTVIIFALRLAAEYQQFGVKNAIMNCLVHPSPAVRTRAIKTLIVLADEQTPFVLTGYYSKETLENQVHILNSLASMATDEQQSFLEKLLDAPENIIKLKAAIVLANNCTDGMAILEKKATLEPEPFLRILGHVKTVK
;
A
#
# COMPACT_ATOMS: atom_id res chain seq x y z
N MET A 1 29.03 4.61 58.59
CA MET A 1 27.60 4.31 58.51
C MET A 1 27.27 3.14 57.60
N LEU A 2 28.23 2.34 57.15
CA LEU A 2 28.02 1.15 56.28
C LEU A 2 28.38 -0.19 56.99
N GLN A 3 28.74 -0.17 58.26
CA GLN A 3 29.10 -1.35 59.07
C GLN A 3 27.98 -1.81 60.03
N GLN A 4 26.87 -1.12 60.12
CA GLN A 4 25.75 -1.47 61.04
C GLN A 4 24.52 -2.13 60.38
N ILE A 5 24.56 -2.39 59.09
CA ILE A 5 23.44 -3.07 58.39
C ILE A 5 23.68 -4.58 58.21
N LEU A 6 24.86 -5.08 58.61
CA LEU A 6 25.27 -6.49 58.43
C LEU A 6 25.07 -7.38 59.67
N THR A 7 24.32 -6.92 60.67
CA THR A 7 24.00 -7.72 61.88
C THR A 7 22.49 -7.78 62.12
N ALA A 8 21.72 -8.19 61.15
CA ALA A 8 20.35 -8.61 61.40
C ALA A 8 20.30 -10.11 61.68
N PRO A 9 19.91 -10.54 62.89
CA PRO A 9 19.96 -11.95 63.29
C PRO A 9 18.81 -12.82 62.70
N LEU A 10 18.07 -12.34 61.71
CA LEU A 10 16.89 -13.04 61.18
C LEU A 10 17.12 -13.83 59.87
N LEU A 11 18.37 -13.86 59.36
CA LEU A 11 18.71 -14.63 58.12
C LEU A 11 19.62 -15.84 58.40
N LYS A 12 19.84 -16.22 59.66
CA LYS A 12 20.69 -17.34 60.03
C LYS A 12 20.00 -18.69 60.29
N GLY A 13 18.69 -18.78 60.08
CA GLY A 13 17.99 -20.01 60.38
C GLY A 13 17.19 -20.57 59.20
N SER A 14 17.72 -21.54 58.50
CA SER A 14 17.13 -22.43 57.51
C SER A 14 17.47 -22.12 56.05
N ILE A 15 17.25 -20.92 55.49
CA ILE A 15 17.49 -20.62 54.05
C ILE A 15 18.96 -20.79 53.67
N GLY A 16 19.91 -20.44 54.57
CA GLY A 16 21.35 -20.59 54.33
C GLY A 16 21.84 -22.05 54.37
N LYS A 17 21.24 -22.90 55.20
CA LYS A 17 21.56 -24.32 55.25
C LYS A 17 20.98 -25.09 54.07
N ASP A 18 19.77 -24.76 53.69
CA ASP A 18 19.11 -25.37 52.51
C ASP A 18 19.81 -24.96 51.21
N PHE A 19 20.30 -23.72 51.12
CA PHE A 19 21.10 -23.26 49.98
C PHE A 19 22.47 -23.91 49.89
N LEU A 20 23.15 -24.09 51.01
CA LEU A 20 24.47 -24.77 51.09
C LEU A 20 24.36 -26.29 50.83
N THR A 21 23.26 -26.94 51.23
CA THR A 21 22.99 -28.35 50.89
C THR A 21 22.62 -28.50 49.43
N PHE A 22 21.93 -27.51 48.81
CA PHE A 22 21.68 -27.46 47.38
C PHE A 22 22.98 -27.29 46.56
N MET A 23 23.97 -26.58 47.08
CA MET A 23 25.28 -26.37 46.48
C MET A 23 26.32 -27.49 46.84
N SER A 24 25.89 -28.64 47.35
CA SER A 24 26.80 -29.76 47.51
C SER A 24 27.37 -30.22 46.16
N PRO A 25 28.63 -30.68 46.09
CA PRO A 25 29.24 -31.13 44.83
C PRO A 25 28.41 -32.19 44.11
N GLU A 26 27.70 -33.05 44.85
CA GLU A 26 26.83 -34.10 44.32
C GLU A 26 25.56 -33.53 43.64
N ASN A 27 24.94 -32.56 44.29
CA ASN A 27 23.74 -31.87 43.73
C ASN A 27 24.09 -31.01 42.50
N LEU A 28 25.27 -30.39 42.52
CA LEU A 28 25.77 -29.65 41.33
C LEU A 28 26.06 -30.61 40.19
N LEU A 29 26.61 -31.79 40.45
CA LEU A 29 26.87 -32.81 39.42
C LEU A 29 25.57 -33.35 38.83
N ILE A 30 24.56 -33.59 39.66
CA ILE A 30 23.20 -33.96 39.22
C ILE A 30 22.59 -32.81 38.36
N GLY A 31 22.72 -31.58 38.79
CA GLY A 31 22.24 -30.39 38.04
C GLY A 31 22.88 -30.29 36.65
N VAL A 32 24.18 -30.48 36.56
CA VAL A 32 24.93 -30.53 35.30
C VAL A 32 24.46 -31.67 34.40
N GLN A 33 24.23 -32.86 34.96
CA GLN A 33 23.72 -34.02 34.21
C GLN A 33 22.29 -33.75 33.67
N VAL A 34 21.42 -33.20 34.51
CA VAL A 34 20.04 -32.86 34.08
C VAL A 34 20.08 -31.79 32.97
N MET A 35 20.91 -30.77 33.09
CA MET A 35 21.12 -29.78 32.03
C MET A 35 21.66 -30.42 30.75
N ALA A 36 22.66 -31.30 30.84
CA ALA A 36 23.24 -32.00 29.69
C ALA A 36 22.18 -32.86 28.95
N VAL A 37 21.36 -33.59 29.73
CA VAL A 37 20.23 -34.35 29.16
C VAL A 37 19.20 -33.43 28.52
N GLY A 38 18.86 -32.29 29.14
CA GLY A 38 17.95 -31.28 28.58
C GLY A 38 18.47 -30.72 27.26
N ILE A 39 19.75 -30.37 27.19
CA ILE A 39 20.38 -29.87 25.95
C ILE A 39 20.35 -30.95 24.87
N MET A 40 20.67 -32.21 25.24
CA MET A 40 20.63 -33.34 24.28
C MET A 40 19.21 -33.54 23.71
N LEU A 41 18.17 -33.47 24.55
CA LEU A 41 16.78 -33.55 24.12
C LEU A 41 16.39 -32.41 23.14
N ILE A 42 16.82 -31.18 23.46
CA ILE A 42 16.57 -30.03 22.57
C ILE A 42 17.26 -30.25 21.21
N ILE A 43 18.51 -30.70 21.20
CA ILE A 43 19.24 -31.01 19.96
C ILE A 43 18.50 -32.07 19.12
N ILE A 44 18.05 -33.15 19.78
CA ILE A 44 17.29 -34.22 19.11
C ILE A 44 15.98 -33.67 18.52
N LEU A 45 15.25 -32.83 19.28
CA LEU A 45 14.00 -32.18 18.80
C LEU A 45 14.26 -31.27 17.58
N ILE A 46 15.32 -30.45 17.65
CA ILE A 46 15.71 -29.58 16.54
C ILE A 46 16.05 -30.43 15.31
N TYR A 47 16.85 -31.48 15.49
CA TYR A 47 17.25 -32.38 14.39
C TYR A 47 16.04 -33.09 13.79
N ALA A 48 15.12 -33.61 14.62
CA ALA A 48 13.88 -34.22 14.16
C ALA A 48 13.01 -33.25 13.34
N GLN A 49 12.87 -31.99 13.81
CA GLN A 49 12.15 -30.95 13.07
C GLN A 49 12.84 -30.60 11.74
N LEU A 50 14.16 -30.49 11.71
CA LEU A 50 14.92 -30.25 10.49
C LEU A 50 14.75 -31.38 9.48
N MET A 51 14.83 -32.63 9.93
CA MET A 51 14.62 -33.80 9.08
C MET A 51 13.19 -33.88 8.54
N ALA A 52 12.18 -33.57 9.36
CA ALA A 52 10.78 -33.51 8.93
C ALA A 52 10.57 -32.41 7.87
N LYS A 53 11.13 -31.20 8.08
CA LYS A 53 11.11 -30.11 7.10
C LYS A 53 11.82 -30.50 5.80
N LYS A 54 13.00 -31.13 5.89
CA LYS A 54 13.77 -31.57 4.72
C LYS A 54 13.00 -32.61 3.90
N ARG A 55 12.40 -33.62 4.56
CA ARG A 55 11.56 -34.61 3.90
C ARG A 55 10.35 -33.95 3.21
N MET A 56 9.68 -33.04 3.89
CA MET A 56 8.57 -32.27 3.32
C MET A 56 9.01 -31.46 2.11
N HIS A 57 10.15 -30.77 2.19
CA HIS A 57 10.71 -30.00 1.09
C HIS A 57 11.00 -30.87 -0.14
N PHE A 58 11.66 -32.00 0.04
CA PHE A 58 11.91 -32.96 -1.06
C PHE A 58 10.62 -33.47 -1.68
N HIS A 59 9.62 -33.79 -0.86
CA HIS A 59 8.32 -34.23 -1.36
C HIS A 59 7.64 -33.15 -2.21
N ILE A 60 7.59 -31.89 -1.72
CA ILE A 60 7.02 -30.75 -2.43
C ILE A 60 7.81 -30.47 -3.72
N THR A 61 9.14 -30.48 -3.69
CA THR A 61 9.98 -30.25 -4.87
C THR A 61 9.74 -31.33 -5.93
N ARG A 62 9.62 -32.59 -5.52
CA ARG A 62 9.29 -33.69 -6.47
C ARG A 62 7.91 -33.50 -7.10
N ILE A 63 6.92 -33.08 -6.30
CA ILE A 63 5.58 -32.80 -6.81
C ILE A 63 5.66 -31.63 -7.80
N ARG A 64 6.37 -30.53 -7.42
CA ARG A 64 6.55 -29.35 -8.27
C ARG A 64 7.16 -29.72 -9.62
N ASN A 65 8.28 -30.41 -9.64
CA ASN A 65 8.95 -30.81 -10.89
C ASN A 65 8.04 -31.63 -11.80
N ASN A 66 7.26 -32.56 -11.23
CA ASN A 66 6.30 -33.35 -12.04
C ASN A 66 5.19 -32.47 -12.62
N ILE A 67 4.72 -31.46 -11.85
CA ILE A 67 3.68 -30.53 -12.27
C ILE A 67 4.23 -29.58 -13.33
N GLU A 68 5.42 -29.01 -13.15
CA GLU A 68 6.07 -28.09 -14.10
C GLU A 68 6.27 -28.72 -15.46
N VAL A 69 6.83 -29.95 -15.50
CA VAL A 69 7.04 -30.68 -16.76
C VAL A 69 5.71 -30.92 -17.47
N TRP A 70 4.67 -31.26 -16.75
CA TRP A 70 3.36 -31.54 -17.33
C TRP A 70 2.65 -30.27 -17.78
N ILE A 71 2.68 -29.20 -16.97
CA ILE A 71 2.12 -27.89 -17.32
C ILE A 71 2.79 -27.33 -18.58
N SER A 72 4.14 -27.42 -18.67
CA SER A 72 4.87 -26.92 -19.84
C SER A 72 4.49 -27.65 -21.14
N GLN A 73 4.19 -28.95 -21.07
CA GLN A 73 3.71 -29.70 -22.23
C GLN A 73 2.31 -29.26 -22.68
N ILE A 74 1.39 -29.03 -21.72
CA ILE A 74 0.00 -28.67 -22.02
C ILE A 74 -0.15 -27.23 -22.48
N ILE A 75 0.62 -26.32 -21.89
CA ILE A 75 0.53 -24.89 -22.19
C ILE A 75 0.95 -24.58 -23.64
N LEU A 76 1.83 -25.38 -24.21
CA LEU A 76 2.34 -25.21 -25.57
C LEU A 76 1.38 -25.79 -26.64
N GLU A 77 0.34 -26.53 -26.25
CA GLU A 77 -0.64 -27.08 -27.20
C GLU A 77 -1.70 -26.03 -27.58
N GLU A 78 -2.26 -26.14 -28.80
CA GLU A 78 -3.22 -25.15 -29.33
C GLU A 78 -4.55 -25.13 -28.57
N SER A 79 -4.93 -26.21 -27.90
CA SER A 79 -6.17 -26.27 -27.09
C SER A 79 -6.05 -27.26 -25.94
N VAL A 80 -6.46 -26.83 -24.74
CA VAL A 80 -6.52 -27.69 -23.54
C VAL A 80 -7.73 -28.66 -23.57
N ASP A 81 -8.75 -28.35 -24.35
CA ASP A 81 -10.02 -29.12 -24.34
C ASP A 81 -9.87 -30.54 -24.86
N GLY A 82 -8.92 -30.79 -25.78
CA GLY A 82 -8.61 -32.12 -26.33
C GLY A 82 -7.61 -32.94 -25.50
N ILE A 83 -6.99 -32.35 -24.46
CA ILE A 83 -5.94 -33.05 -23.72
C ILE A 83 -6.53 -33.97 -22.67
N GLU A 84 -6.23 -35.25 -22.79
CA GLU A 84 -6.49 -36.23 -21.73
C GLU A 84 -5.50 -36.06 -20.58
N ILE A 85 -6.03 -35.75 -19.40
CA ILE A 85 -5.23 -35.65 -18.19
C ILE A 85 -4.84 -37.07 -17.76
N PRO A 86 -3.53 -37.42 -17.68
CA PRO A 86 -3.12 -38.76 -17.31
C PRO A 86 -3.66 -39.16 -15.94
N LYS A 87 -4.18 -40.40 -15.82
CA LYS A 87 -4.72 -40.93 -14.55
C LYS A 87 -3.72 -40.83 -13.39
N LYS A 88 -2.42 -40.95 -13.68
CA LYS A 88 -1.33 -40.73 -12.71
C LYS A 88 -1.36 -39.35 -12.09
N PHE A 89 -1.81 -38.33 -12.82
CA PHE A 89 -1.85 -36.96 -12.36
C PHE A 89 -3.05 -36.71 -11.43
N TYR A 90 -4.20 -37.31 -11.73
CA TYR A 90 -5.34 -37.24 -10.80
C TYR A 90 -4.99 -37.85 -9.44
N ARG A 91 -4.30 -39.04 -9.43
CA ARG A 91 -3.82 -39.62 -8.16
C ARG A 91 -2.84 -38.75 -7.40
N LEU A 92 -2.01 -37.96 -8.09
CA LEU A 92 -1.11 -36.99 -7.45
C LEU A 92 -1.90 -35.86 -6.79
N LEU A 93 -2.98 -35.41 -7.44
CA LEU A 93 -3.86 -34.34 -6.95
C LEU A 93 -4.85 -34.82 -5.87
N ASP A 94 -4.89 -36.06 -5.48
CA ASP A 94 -5.61 -36.53 -4.29
C ASP A 94 -4.97 -35.99 -3.00
N ASP A 95 -3.67 -35.63 -3.01
CA ASP A 95 -2.99 -34.95 -1.90
C ASP A 95 -3.31 -33.46 -1.92
N PRO A 96 -3.92 -32.89 -0.83
CA PRO A 96 -4.19 -31.45 -0.72
C PRO A 96 -2.96 -30.57 -0.88
N LYS A 97 -1.76 -31.07 -0.51
CA LYS A 97 -0.49 -30.33 -0.70
C LYS A 97 -0.11 -30.27 -2.17
N ALA A 98 -0.29 -31.37 -2.90
CA ALA A 98 -0.05 -31.39 -4.34
C ALA A 98 -1.01 -30.46 -5.08
N ARG A 99 -2.29 -30.42 -4.69
CA ARG A 99 -3.27 -29.45 -5.23
C ARG A 99 -2.84 -28.01 -5.00
N GLN A 100 -2.33 -27.69 -3.78
CA GLN A 100 -1.83 -26.35 -3.52
C GLN A 100 -0.59 -26.00 -4.36
N VAL A 101 0.34 -26.94 -4.52
CA VAL A 101 1.51 -26.75 -5.40
C VAL A 101 1.06 -26.51 -6.84
N ALA A 102 0.08 -27.28 -7.33
CA ALA A 102 -0.47 -27.10 -8.67
C ALA A 102 -1.10 -25.71 -8.85
N ILE A 103 -1.87 -25.23 -7.85
CA ILE A 103 -2.43 -23.86 -7.87
C ILE A 103 -1.31 -22.84 -7.92
N ASP A 104 -0.31 -22.95 -7.04
CA ASP A 104 0.80 -21.99 -6.96
C ASP A 104 1.59 -21.94 -8.29
N GLU A 105 1.86 -23.08 -8.93
CA GLU A 105 2.56 -23.13 -10.22
C GLU A 105 1.71 -22.54 -11.36
N LEU A 106 0.41 -22.88 -11.45
CA LEU A 106 -0.48 -22.31 -12.46
C LEU A 106 -0.62 -20.79 -12.30
N VAL A 107 -0.72 -20.29 -11.05
CA VAL A 107 -0.72 -18.85 -10.75
C VAL A 107 0.59 -18.19 -11.21
N ASN A 108 1.74 -18.81 -10.96
CA ASN A 108 3.03 -18.31 -11.40
C ASN A 108 3.14 -18.29 -12.94
N CYS A 109 2.72 -19.34 -13.61
CA CYS A 109 2.66 -19.39 -15.06
C CYS A 109 1.74 -18.28 -15.62
N LYS A 110 0.54 -18.14 -15.08
CA LYS A 110 -0.43 -17.11 -15.52
C LYS A 110 0.09 -15.67 -15.42
N LYS A 111 0.95 -15.39 -14.43
CA LYS A 111 1.59 -14.08 -14.30
C LYS A 111 2.63 -13.77 -15.38
N ASN A 112 3.24 -14.83 -15.94
CA ASN A 112 4.36 -14.71 -16.89
C ASN A 112 3.90 -14.85 -18.35
N PHE A 113 2.70 -15.37 -18.60
CA PHE A 113 2.18 -15.60 -19.93
C PHE A 113 0.90 -14.81 -20.20
N SER A 114 0.66 -14.46 -21.45
CA SER A 114 -0.52 -13.74 -21.94
C SER A 114 -1.16 -14.42 -23.15
N GLY A 115 -2.32 -13.95 -23.58
CA GLY A 115 -3.04 -14.50 -24.74
C GLY A 115 -3.50 -15.93 -24.52
N LEU A 116 -3.46 -16.75 -25.57
CA LEU A 116 -3.95 -18.14 -25.60
C LEU A 116 -3.35 -19.01 -24.50
N VAL A 117 -2.05 -18.87 -24.23
CA VAL A 117 -1.36 -19.61 -23.16
C VAL A 117 -1.99 -19.31 -21.78
N ALA A 118 -2.30 -18.05 -21.52
CA ALA A 118 -2.94 -17.66 -20.27
C ALA A 118 -4.37 -18.21 -20.16
N GLU A 119 -5.11 -18.29 -21.26
CA GLU A 119 -6.44 -18.91 -21.31
C GLU A 119 -6.38 -20.42 -21.08
N ASN A 120 -5.39 -21.09 -21.67
CA ASN A 120 -5.13 -22.52 -21.46
C ASN A 120 -4.82 -22.82 -19.98
N ILE A 121 -4.05 -21.96 -19.30
CA ILE A 121 -3.76 -22.09 -17.87
C ILE A 121 -5.04 -22.01 -17.04
N VAL A 122 -5.94 -21.08 -17.35
CA VAL A 122 -7.23 -20.92 -16.66
C VAL A 122 -8.15 -22.11 -16.93
N SER A 123 -8.18 -22.60 -18.17
CA SER A 123 -8.94 -23.80 -18.55
C SER A 123 -8.46 -25.02 -17.78
N LEU A 124 -7.15 -25.24 -17.73
CA LEU A 124 -6.54 -26.33 -16.97
C LEU A 124 -6.86 -26.25 -15.46
N TYR A 125 -6.76 -25.06 -14.86
CA TYR A 125 -7.11 -24.84 -13.47
C TYR A 125 -8.55 -25.25 -13.16
N ASN A 126 -9.50 -24.89 -14.05
CA ASN A 126 -10.91 -25.25 -13.93
C ASN A 126 -11.13 -26.77 -14.17
N LYS A 127 -10.47 -27.36 -15.17
CA LYS A 127 -10.60 -28.78 -15.52
C LYS A 127 -10.08 -29.69 -14.39
N LEU A 128 -9.07 -29.25 -13.64
CA LEU A 128 -8.55 -29.94 -12.46
C LEU A 128 -9.39 -29.71 -11.19
N GLY A 129 -10.46 -28.91 -11.24
CA GLY A 129 -11.30 -28.59 -10.10
C GLY A 129 -10.58 -27.79 -8.99
N LEU A 130 -9.47 -27.10 -9.31
CA LEU A 130 -8.68 -26.34 -8.34
C LEU A 130 -9.36 -25.03 -7.91
N ASN A 131 -10.33 -24.56 -8.70
CA ASN A 131 -11.19 -23.42 -8.36
C ASN A 131 -12.00 -23.66 -7.07
N GLU A 132 -12.38 -24.92 -6.78
CA GLU A 132 -13.09 -25.27 -5.56
C GLU A 132 -12.19 -25.15 -4.32
N ASP A 133 -10.92 -25.54 -4.42
CA ASP A 133 -9.97 -25.39 -3.32
C ASP A 133 -9.77 -23.91 -2.97
N SER A 134 -9.60 -23.06 -3.97
CA SER A 134 -9.45 -21.62 -3.76
C SER A 134 -10.74 -20.98 -3.25
N LEU A 135 -11.92 -21.44 -3.68
CA LEU A 135 -13.20 -21.03 -3.15
C LEU A 135 -13.36 -21.45 -1.67
N ASN A 136 -12.96 -22.67 -1.32
CA ASN A 136 -12.98 -23.14 0.05
C ASN A 136 -12.06 -22.30 0.97
N LYS A 137 -10.89 -21.89 0.46
CA LYS A 137 -10.00 -20.95 1.16
C LYS A 137 -10.67 -19.58 1.34
N MET A 138 -11.29 -19.03 0.30
CA MET A 138 -12.02 -17.75 0.38
C MET A 138 -13.15 -17.82 1.42
N ASN A 139 -13.81 -18.95 1.58
CA ASN A 139 -14.87 -19.17 2.56
C ASN A 139 -14.36 -19.40 3.99
N ASN A 140 -13.03 -19.43 4.24
CA ASN A 140 -12.48 -19.65 5.57
C ASN A 140 -12.80 -18.49 6.49
N LYS A 141 -13.56 -18.75 7.55
CA LYS A 141 -13.98 -17.73 8.52
C LYS A 141 -12.98 -17.50 9.67
N ARG A 142 -12.05 -18.44 9.89
CA ARG A 142 -11.15 -18.42 11.04
C ARG A 142 -9.80 -17.79 10.74
N LYS A 143 -9.26 -18.03 9.53
CA LYS A 143 -7.89 -17.63 9.16
C LYS A 143 -7.95 -16.63 8.01
N TRP A 144 -7.81 -15.35 8.34
CA TRP A 144 -7.89 -14.26 7.36
C TRP A 144 -6.87 -14.42 6.21
N TYR A 145 -5.65 -14.89 6.50
CA TYR A 145 -4.62 -15.08 5.49
C TYR A 145 -4.97 -16.21 4.50
N VAL A 146 -5.69 -17.24 4.95
CA VAL A 146 -6.18 -18.29 4.05
C VAL A 146 -7.27 -17.73 3.15
N LYS A 147 -8.19 -16.92 3.71
CA LYS A 147 -9.25 -16.24 2.95
C LYS A 147 -8.66 -15.30 1.89
N ALA A 148 -7.70 -14.44 2.27
CA ALA A 148 -7.03 -13.51 1.36
C ALA A 148 -6.30 -14.27 0.23
N LYS A 149 -5.58 -15.35 0.56
CA LYS A 149 -4.92 -16.21 -0.44
C LYS A 149 -5.95 -16.83 -1.41
N GLY A 150 -7.09 -17.32 -0.92
CA GLY A 150 -8.16 -17.84 -1.77
C GLY A 150 -8.71 -16.78 -2.74
N ILE A 151 -8.93 -15.56 -2.28
CA ILE A 151 -9.34 -14.43 -3.15
C ILE A 151 -8.28 -14.17 -4.22
N GLN A 152 -6.99 -14.14 -3.82
CA GLN A 152 -5.88 -13.91 -4.73
C GLN A 152 -5.80 -14.98 -5.84
N GLU A 153 -5.88 -16.24 -5.48
CA GLU A 153 -5.87 -17.33 -6.44
C GLU A 153 -7.03 -17.24 -7.43
N LEU A 154 -8.23 -16.91 -6.93
CA LEU A 154 -9.44 -16.82 -7.75
C LEU A 154 -9.38 -15.68 -8.77
N TYR A 155 -8.92 -14.48 -8.40
CA TYR A 155 -8.86 -13.41 -9.38
C TYR A 155 -7.71 -13.57 -10.37
N LEU A 156 -6.55 -14.09 -9.92
CA LEU A 156 -5.43 -14.36 -10.82
C LEU A 156 -5.79 -15.45 -11.85
N MET A 157 -6.72 -16.35 -11.51
CA MET A 157 -7.29 -17.36 -12.39
C MET A 157 -8.60 -16.92 -13.07
N ASP A 158 -8.83 -15.62 -13.20
CA ASP A 158 -9.96 -15.03 -13.94
C ASP A 158 -11.35 -15.60 -13.57
N GLN A 159 -11.57 -15.96 -12.30
CA GLN A 159 -12.83 -16.57 -11.85
C GLN A 159 -13.97 -15.55 -11.73
N LYS A 160 -14.34 -14.93 -12.86
CA LYS A 160 -15.40 -13.88 -12.95
C LYS A 160 -16.76 -14.33 -12.42
N LYS A 161 -17.06 -15.62 -12.45
CA LYS A 161 -18.32 -16.18 -11.89
C LYS A 161 -18.44 -15.93 -10.38
N LEU A 162 -17.35 -15.70 -9.68
CA LEU A 162 -17.31 -15.46 -8.24
C LEU A 162 -17.29 -13.96 -7.86
N LEU A 163 -17.40 -13.08 -8.84
CA LEU A 163 -17.32 -11.62 -8.67
C LEU A 163 -18.21 -11.11 -7.52
N THR A 164 -19.46 -11.54 -7.45
CA THR A 164 -20.42 -11.11 -6.40
C THR A 164 -19.95 -11.55 -5.00
N LYS A 165 -19.35 -12.73 -4.89
CA LYS A 165 -18.82 -13.22 -3.60
C LYS A 165 -17.59 -12.42 -3.18
N ILE A 166 -16.67 -12.15 -4.12
CA ILE A 166 -15.47 -11.33 -3.89
C ILE A 166 -15.88 -9.89 -3.54
N TYR A 167 -16.88 -9.33 -4.22
CA TYR A 167 -17.36 -7.97 -3.96
C TYR A 167 -17.83 -7.77 -2.52
N ARG A 168 -18.47 -8.77 -1.90
CA ARG A 168 -18.88 -8.69 -0.49
C ARG A 168 -17.69 -8.52 0.47
N GLU A 169 -16.54 -9.03 0.10
CA GLU A 169 -15.32 -8.93 0.91
C GLU A 169 -14.59 -7.57 0.75
N THR A 170 -14.99 -6.72 -0.22
CA THR A 170 -14.39 -5.37 -0.40
C THR A 170 -14.63 -4.44 0.80
N ASN A 171 -15.59 -4.77 1.66
CA ASN A 171 -15.86 -4.08 2.93
C ASN A 171 -15.67 -4.99 4.16
N SER A 172 -14.81 -6.01 4.05
CA SER A 172 -14.45 -6.92 5.14
C SER A 172 -13.86 -6.16 6.33
N THR A 173 -14.14 -6.62 7.57
CA THR A 173 -13.56 -6.08 8.80
C THR A 173 -12.04 -6.22 8.83
N ASN A 174 -11.50 -7.31 8.28
CA ASN A 174 -10.06 -7.53 8.18
C ASN A 174 -9.47 -6.75 7.00
N GLU A 175 -8.49 -5.90 7.26
CA GLU A 175 -7.90 -5.00 6.26
C GLU A 175 -7.20 -5.73 5.10
N PHE A 176 -6.54 -6.85 5.37
CA PHE A 176 -5.84 -7.63 4.33
C PHE A 176 -6.83 -8.31 3.38
N VAL A 177 -7.91 -8.91 3.94
CA VAL A 177 -8.99 -9.49 3.14
C VAL A 177 -9.67 -8.42 2.30
N ARG A 178 -9.97 -7.26 2.91
CA ARG A 178 -10.58 -6.12 2.24
C ARG A 178 -9.71 -5.59 1.10
N SER A 179 -8.42 -5.39 1.35
CA SER A 179 -7.47 -4.91 0.34
C SER A 179 -7.36 -5.88 -0.83
N GLU A 180 -7.23 -7.18 -0.55
CA GLU A 180 -7.13 -8.21 -1.59
C GLU A 180 -8.40 -8.29 -2.43
N ALA A 181 -9.58 -8.20 -1.80
CA ALA A 181 -10.86 -8.19 -2.51
C ALA A 181 -11.02 -6.94 -3.39
N GLN A 182 -10.59 -5.77 -2.95
CA GLN A 182 -10.63 -4.53 -3.73
C GLN A 182 -9.73 -4.64 -4.97
N ILE A 183 -8.50 -5.17 -4.81
CA ILE A 183 -7.59 -5.44 -5.93
C ILE A 183 -8.23 -6.45 -6.88
N ALA A 184 -8.80 -7.53 -6.35
CA ALA A 184 -9.46 -8.58 -7.14
C ALA A 184 -10.60 -8.03 -8.02
N ILE A 185 -11.45 -7.18 -7.46
CA ILE A 185 -12.54 -6.55 -8.22
C ILE A 185 -12.01 -5.66 -9.34
N LEU A 186 -10.97 -4.86 -9.08
CA LEU A 186 -10.34 -4.05 -10.14
C LEU A 186 -9.67 -4.93 -11.19
N TYR A 187 -8.95 -5.97 -10.77
CA TYR A 187 -8.31 -6.91 -11.70
C TYR A 187 -9.32 -7.54 -12.67
N LEU A 188 -10.47 -7.97 -12.16
CA LEU A 188 -11.49 -8.67 -12.94
C LEU A 188 -12.38 -7.74 -13.80
N THR A 189 -12.55 -6.46 -13.40
CA THR A 189 -13.56 -5.57 -13.99
C THR A 189 -13.07 -4.18 -14.39
N GLY A 190 -11.77 -3.89 -14.13
CA GLY A 190 -11.21 -2.57 -14.41
C GLY A 190 -11.88 -1.46 -13.62
N PHE A 191 -12.04 -0.32 -14.26
CA PHE A 191 -12.66 0.87 -13.67
C PHE A 191 -14.09 0.65 -13.15
N LYS A 192 -14.84 -0.29 -13.73
CA LYS A 192 -16.18 -0.65 -13.23
C LYS A 192 -16.13 -1.15 -11.77
N GLY A 193 -15.03 -1.75 -11.40
CA GLY A 193 -14.78 -2.24 -10.03
C GLY A 193 -14.74 -1.15 -8.98
N LEU A 194 -14.43 0.10 -9.34
CA LEU A 194 -14.40 1.25 -8.42
C LEU A 194 -15.74 1.51 -7.69
N ARG A 195 -16.84 0.86 -8.11
CA ARG A 195 -18.14 0.94 -7.42
C ARG A 195 -18.06 0.54 -5.94
N PHE A 196 -17.05 -0.20 -5.50
CA PHE A 196 -16.88 -0.48 -4.07
C PHE A 196 -16.66 0.79 -3.24
N LEU A 197 -16.15 1.88 -3.84
CA LEU A 197 -15.98 3.18 -3.16
C LEU A 197 -17.32 3.77 -2.67
N ASP A 198 -18.44 3.38 -3.29
CA ASP A 198 -19.78 3.84 -2.90
C ASP A 198 -20.23 3.24 -1.55
N VAL A 199 -19.65 2.12 -1.14
CA VAL A 199 -20.15 1.30 0.00
C VAL A 199 -19.11 1.02 1.08
N ILE A 200 -17.85 1.38 0.90
CA ILE A 200 -16.81 1.08 1.91
C ILE A 200 -16.98 1.94 3.15
N SER A 201 -16.91 1.27 4.31
CA SER A 201 -17.03 1.90 5.62
C SER A 201 -15.68 2.13 6.30
N TYR A 202 -14.64 1.44 5.86
CA TYR A 202 -13.30 1.50 6.43
C TYR A 202 -12.39 2.44 5.65
N PRO A 203 -11.45 3.11 6.33
CA PRO A 203 -10.48 3.97 5.65
C PRO A 203 -9.61 3.19 4.65
N LEU A 204 -9.30 3.84 3.52
CA LEU A 204 -8.29 3.39 2.56
C LEU A 204 -6.93 3.94 2.98
N THR A 205 -5.99 3.08 3.35
CA THR A 205 -4.62 3.50 3.63
C THR A 205 -3.93 4.01 2.36
N LEU A 206 -2.89 4.82 2.52
CA LEU A 206 -2.10 5.31 1.39
C LEU A 206 -1.57 4.16 0.53
N TRP A 207 -1.10 3.08 1.16
CA TRP A 207 -0.62 1.89 0.48
C TRP A 207 -1.70 1.21 -0.37
N GLN A 208 -2.92 1.05 0.19
CA GLN A 208 -4.06 0.52 -0.57
C GLN A 208 -4.38 1.40 -1.78
N GLN A 209 -4.44 2.74 -1.60
CA GLN A 209 -4.68 3.66 -2.71
C GLN A 209 -3.65 3.52 -3.84
N ILE A 210 -2.35 3.39 -3.49
CA ILE A 210 -1.27 3.18 -4.47
C ILE A 210 -1.48 1.86 -5.22
N LYS A 211 -1.77 0.77 -4.51
CA LYS A 211 -2.02 -0.55 -5.13
C LYS A 211 -3.22 -0.56 -6.05
N LEU A 212 -4.28 0.14 -5.70
CA LEU A 212 -5.47 0.28 -6.55
C LEU A 212 -5.15 1.08 -7.82
N LEU A 213 -4.36 2.15 -7.73
CA LEU A 213 -3.90 2.90 -8.90
C LEU A 213 -2.99 2.06 -9.80
N GLU A 214 -2.02 1.33 -9.22
CA GLU A 214 -1.16 0.41 -9.98
C GLU A 214 -2.00 -0.62 -10.74
N GLN A 215 -3.03 -1.17 -10.10
CA GLN A 215 -3.92 -2.12 -10.74
C GLN A 215 -4.72 -1.50 -11.89
N LEU A 216 -5.21 -0.27 -11.74
CA LEU A 216 -5.95 0.43 -12.78
C LEU A 216 -5.08 0.80 -13.99
N ARG A 217 -3.80 1.13 -13.77
CA ARG A 217 -2.85 1.44 -14.85
C ARG A 217 -2.67 0.29 -15.84
N LEU A 218 -2.85 -0.96 -15.40
CA LEU A 218 -2.75 -2.14 -16.26
C LEU A 218 -3.84 -2.19 -17.35
N PHE A 219 -4.94 -1.46 -17.18
CA PHE A 219 -6.01 -1.40 -18.18
C PHE A 219 -5.73 -0.41 -19.32
N GLY A 220 -4.66 0.39 -19.24
CA GLY A 220 -4.10 1.18 -20.34
C GLY A 220 -5.00 2.25 -20.97
N LYS A 221 -6.29 2.30 -20.65
CA LYS A 221 -7.25 3.26 -21.18
C LYS A 221 -7.61 4.32 -20.15
N LYS A 222 -7.59 5.59 -20.57
CA LYS A 222 -8.22 6.68 -19.81
C LYS A 222 -9.73 6.48 -19.90
N GLU A 223 -10.38 6.11 -18.79
CA GLU A 223 -11.84 6.05 -18.70
C GLU A 223 -12.36 7.40 -18.18
N ASP A 224 -13.47 7.85 -18.70
CA ASP A 224 -14.17 9.01 -18.18
C ASP A 224 -14.84 8.65 -16.84
N LEU A 225 -14.43 9.34 -15.80
CA LEU A 225 -14.94 9.18 -14.43
C LEU A 225 -15.73 10.42 -13.97
N SER A 226 -16.06 11.33 -14.91
CA SER A 226 -16.71 12.61 -14.60
C SER A 226 -18.04 12.46 -13.87
N ASP A 227 -18.79 11.38 -14.14
CA ASP A 227 -20.05 11.10 -13.44
C ASP A 227 -19.87 10.53 -12.03
N ARG A 228 -18.74 9.86 -11.77
CA ARG A 228 -18.51 9.13 -10.51
C ARG A 228 -17.73 9.94 -9.50
N ILE A 229 -16.69 10.64 -9.93
CA ILE A 229 -15.84 11.42 -9.04
C ILE A 229 -16.65 12.40 -8.20
N PRO A 230 -17.58 13.22 -8.74
CA PRO A 230 -18.36 14.14 -7.93
C PRO A 230 -19.14 13.46 -6.80
N ARG A 231 -19.64 12.24 -7.04
CA ARG A 231 -20.32 11.44 -6.01
C ARG A 231 -19.37 11.01 -4.90
N TRP A 232 -18.16 10.55 -5.25
CA TRP A 232 -17.16 10.13 -4.27
C TRP A 232 -16.60 11.32 -3.48
N LEU A 233 -16.54 12.52 -4.06
CA LEU A 233 -16.15 13.74 -3.35
C LEU A 233 -17.15 14.17 -2.27
N LEU A 234 -18.37 13.64 -2.29
CA LEU A 234 -19.40 13.84 -1.26
C LEU A 234 -19.42 12.70 -0.22
N SER A 235 -18.46 11.78 -0.24
CA SER A 235 -18.37 10.67 0.71
C SER A 235 -18.16 11.17 2.14
N LYS A 236 -18.73 10.44 3.12
CA LYS A 236 -18.42 10.65 4.55
C LYS A 236 -17.03 10.14 4.96
N ASN A 237 -16.36 9.40 4.08
CA ASN A 237 -15.05 8.83 4.32
C ASN A 237 -13.98 9.68 3.61
N ASP A 238 -13.23 10.48 4.38
CA ASP A 238 -12.19 11.38 3.85
C ASP A 238 -11.20 10.65 2.93
N THR A 239 -10.90 9.38 3.21
CA THR A 239 -9.94 8.61 2.41
C THR A 239 -10.50 8.23 1.04
N VAL A 240 -11.83 8.11 0.90
CA VAL A 240 -12.51 7.96 -0.40
C VAL A 240 -12.42 9.26 -1.19
N ILE A 241 -12.66 10.42 -0.53
CA ILE A 241 -12.51 11.74 -1.16
C ILE A 241 -11.07 11.90 -1.66
N ILE A 242 -10.07 11.63 -0.81
CA ILE A 242 -8.65 11.72 -1.16
C ILE A 242 -8.31 10.80 -2.33
N PHE A 243 -8.86 9.58 -2.37
CA PHE A 243 -8.63 8.66 -3.48
C PHE A 243 -9.31 9.12 -4.78
N ALA A 244 -10.54 9.65 -4.70
CA ALA A 244 -11.24 10.24 -5.85
C ALA A 244 -10.47 11.44 -6.43
N LEU A 245 -9.91 12.30 -5.58
CA LEU A 245 -9.04 13.40 -5.99
C LEU A 245 -7.75 12.89 -6.68
N ARG A 246 -7.17 11.77 -6.20
CA ARG A 246 -6.02 11.13 -6.87
C ARG A 246 -6.39 10.58 -8.24
N LEU A 247 -7.56 9.95 -8.36
CA LEU A 247 -8.08 9.46 -9.63
C LEU A 247 -8.30 10.61 -10.63
N ALA A 248 -8.87 11.73 -10.17
CA ALA A 248 -9.05 12.92 -10.98
C ALA A 248 -7.74 13.44 -11.56
N ALA A 249 -6.68 13.53 -10.74
CA ALA A 249 -5.35 13.96 -11.17
C ALA A 249 -4.70 12.94 -12.11
N GLU A 250 -4.67 11.65 -11.73
CA GLU A 250 -4.01 10.58 -12.49
C GLU A 250 -4.60 10.41 -13.89
N TYR A 251 -5.94 10.50 -14.00
CA TYR A 251 -6.66 10.32 -15.26
C TYR A 251 -7.09 11.64 -15.92
N GLN A 252 -6.52 12.79 -15.46
CA GLN A 252 -6.72 14.11 -16.05
C GLN A 252 -8.22 14.46 -16.28
N GLN A 253 -9.03 14.29 -15.24
CA GLN A 253 -10.47 14.50 -15.30
C GLN A 253 -10.82 16.01 -15.18
N PHE A 254 -10.58 16.78 -16.23
CA PHE A 254 -10.81 18.24 -16.24
C PHE A 254 -12.27 18.62 -15.99
N GLY A 255 -13.23 17.81 -16.46
CA GLY A 255 -14.66 18.08 -16.31
C GLY A 255 -15.17 18.13 -14.88
N VAL A 256 -14.42 17.60 -13.90
CA VAL A 256 -14.85 17.61 -12.48
C VAL A 256 -14.21 18.72 -11.65
N LYS A 257 -13.51 19.67 -12.27
CA LYS A 257 -12.76 20.72 -11.58
C LYS A 257 -13.61 21.52 -10.59
N ASN A 258 -14.85 21.88 -10.96
CA ASN A 258 -15.76 22.59 -10.06
C ASN A 258 -16.09 21.79 -8.79
N ALA A 259 -16.29 20.48 -8.92
CA ALA A 259 -16.50 19.62 -7.77
C ALA A 259 -15.25 19.52 -6.87
N ILE A 260 -14.05 19.54 -7.46
CA ILE A 260 -12.77 19.56 -6.72
C ILE A 260 -12.59 20.87 -5.95
N MET A 261 -12.97 22.03 -6.54
CA MET A 261 -12.90 23.32 -5.86
C MET A 261 -13.73 23.34 -4.58
N ASN A 262 -14.87 22.66 -4.52
CA ASN A 262 -15.66 22.53 -3.29
C ASN A 262 -14.90 21.82 -2.16
N CYS A 263 -13.92 21.01 -2.47
CA CYS A 263 -13.09 20.35 -1.47
C CYS A 263 -12.07 21.30 -0.81
N LEU A 264 -11.85 22.51 -1.33
CA LEU A 264 -10.97 23.52 -0.71
C LEU A 264 -11.52 24.09 0.61
N VAL A 265 -12.83 23.92 0.85
CA VAL A 265 -13.47 24.31 2.11
C VAL A 265 -13.80 23.13 3.02
N HIS A 266 -13.29 21.94 2.67
CA HIS A 266 -13.53 20.73 3.46
C HIS A 266 -12.91 20.85 4.86
N PRO A 267 -13.58 20.37 5.95
CA PRO A 267 -13.05 20.48 7.31
C PRO A 267 -11.71 19.76 7.51
N SER A 268 -11.49 18.64 6.83
CA SER A 268 -10.25 17.87 6.90
C SER A 268 -9.11 18.55 6.12
N PRO A 269 -8.00 18.94 6.79
CA PRO A 269 -6.82 19.51 6.11
C PRO A 269 -6.22 18.58 5.05
N ALA A 270 -6.24 17.25 5.29
CA ALA A 270 -5.71 16.27 4.35
C ALA A 270 -6.50 16.24 3.03
N VAL A 271 -7.82 16.44 3.08
CA VAL A 271 -8.67 16.56 1.89
C VAL A 271 -8.32 17.85 1.14
N ARG A 272 -8.22 18.99 1.84
CA ARG A 272 -7.84 20.27 1.22
C ARG A 272 -6.46 20.21 0.56
N THR A 273 -5.46 19.65 1.26
CA THR A 273 -4.12 19.41 0.69
C THR A 273 -4.19 18.62 -0.61
N ARG A 274 -4.99 17.55 -0.63
CA ARG A 274 -5.14 16.74 -1.83
C ARG A 274 -5.88 17.49 -2.94
N ALA A 275 -6.91 18.26 -2.61
CA ALA A 275 -7.65 19.09 -3.57
C ALA A 275 -6.72 20.12 -4.23
N ILE A 276 -5.91 20.83 -3.46
CA ILE A 276 -4.90 21.76 -3.96
C ILE A 276 -3.96 21.06 -4.93
N LYS A 277 -3.35 19.93 -4.53
CA LYS A 277 -2.45 19.13 -5.38
C LYS A 277 -3.13 18.65 -6.67
N THR A 278 -4.41 18.33 -6.60
CA THR A 278 -5.18 17.89 -7.78
C THR A 278 -5.48 19.06 -8.72
N LEU A 279 -5.87 20.22 -8.17
CA LEU A 279 -6.10 21.45 -8.97
C LEU A 279 -4.82 21.92 -9.67
N ILE A 280 -3.66 21.76 -9.03
CA ILE A 280 -2.35 22.06 -9.65
C ILE A 280 -2.11 21.16 -10.88
N VAL A 281 -2.44 19.86 -10.78
CA VAL A 281 -2.29 18.93 -11.92
C VAL A 281 -3.29 19.22 -13.04
N LEU A 282 -4.49 19.69 -12.69
CA LEU A 282 -5.57 20.06 -13.62
C LEU A 282 -5.62 21.57 -13.87
N ALA A 283 -4.47 22.25 -13.80
CA ALA A 283 -4.41 23.70 -13.88
C ALA A 283 -4.90 24.24 -15.22
N ASP A 284 -5.57 25.38 -15.14
CA ASP A 284 -5.97 26.25 -16.26
C ASP A 284 -5.73 27.71 -15.86
N GLU A 285 -6.13 28.65 -16.71
CA GLU A 285 -5.96 30.08 -16.52
C GLU A 285 -6.62 30.61 -15.23
N GLN A 286 -7.68 29.96 -14.73
CA GLN A 286 -8.38 30.37 -13.50
C GLN A 286 -7.74 29.79 -12.23
N THR A 287 -6.94 28.76 -12.34
CA THR A 287 -6.37 28.07 -11.17
C THR A 287 -5.55 28.98 -10.25
N PRO A 288 -4.69 29.90 -10.73
CA PRO A 288 -3.96 30.83 -9.86
C PRO A 288 -4.89 31.67 -8.99
N PHE A 289 -6.00 32.19 -9.54
CA PHE A 289 -6.97 32.99 -8.79
C PHE A 289 -7.67 32.17 -7.71
N VAL A 290 -8.09 30.96 -8.04
CA VAL A 290 -8.72 30.05 -7.07
C VAL A 290 -7.77 29.78 -5.92
N LEU A 291 -6.52 29.40 -6.19
CA LEU A 291 -5.55 29.06 -5.16
C LEU A 291 -5.16 30.26 -4.29
N THR A 292 -4.98 31.44 -4.89
CA THR A 292 -4.68 32.67 -4.12
C THR A 292 -5.85 33.13 -3.25
N GLY A 293 -7.09 32.90 -3.71
CA GLY A 293 -8.30 33.23 -2.95
C GLY A 293 -8.49 32.39 -1.67
N TYR A 294 -7.98 31.15 -1.66
CA TYR A 294 -8.04 30.26 -0.49
C TYR A 294 -6.77 30.29 0.37
N TYR A 295 -5.69 30.92 -0.09
CA TYR A 295 -4.36 30.90 0.50
C TYR A 295 -4.34 31.24 2.01
N SER A 296 -4.99 32.32 2.42
CA SER A 296 -4.95 32.81 3.82
C SER A 296 -5.62 31.87 4.83
N LYS A 297 -6.47 30.96 4.36
CA LYS A 297 -7.18 29.98 5.20
C LYS A 297 -6.42 28.66 5.35
N GLU A 298 -5.31 28.52 4.63
CA GLU A 298 -4.59 27.27 4.55
C GLU A 298 -3.44 27.16 5.56
N THR A 299 -3.05 25.91 5.83
CA THR A 299 -1.88 25.61 6.66
C THR A 299 -0.60 26.08 5.96
N LEU A 300 0.48 26.35 6.73
CA LEU A 300 1.78 26.77 6.20
C LEU A 300 2.27 25.81 5.10
N GLU A 301 2.11 24.50 5.28
CA GLU A 301 2.48 23.49 4.28
C GLU A 301 1.72 23.70 2.97
N ASN A 302 0.40 23.91 3.04
CA ASN A 302 -0.43 24.15 1.85
C ASN A 302 -0.11 25.51 1.22
N GLN A 303 0.17 26.54 2.00
CA GLN A 303 0.61 27.84 1.51
C GLN A 303 1.90 27.71 0.69
N VAL A 304 2.87 26.98 1.18
CA VAL A 304 4.12 26.67 0.44
C VAL A 304 3.83 25.87 -0.82
N HIS A 305 2.92 24.88 -0.78
CA HIS A 305 2.53 24.15 -1.98
C HIS A 305 1.88 25.04 -3.03
N ILE A 306 1.01 25.96 -2.63
CA ILE A 306 0.39 26.93 -3.55
C ILE A 306 1.46 27.82 -4.17
N LEU A 307 2.35 28.41 -3.38
CA LEU A 307 3.43 29.26 -3.89
C LEU A 307 4.37 28.52 -4.86
N ASN A 308 4.75 27.28 -4.53
CA ASN A 308 5.55 26.48 -5.44
C ASN A 308 4.85 26.22 -6.79
N SER A 309 3.53 26.06 -6.77
CA SER A 309 2.77 25.84 -8.01
C SER A 309 2.60 27.13 -8.83
N LEU A 310 2.46 28.27 -8.14
CA LEU A 310 2.39 29.57 -8.80
C LEU A 310 3.67 29.92 -9.57
N ALA A 311 4.81 29.31 -9.23
CA ALA A 311 6.06 29.49 -9.98
C ALA A 311 5.97 29.08 -11.46
N SER A 312 5.01 28.22 -11.81
CA SER A 312 4.79 27.79 -13.21
C SER A 312 3.53 28.37 -13.86
N MET A 313 2.69 29.08 -13.11
CA MET A 313 1.37 29.52 -13.61
C MET A 313 0.97 30.96 -13.23
N ALA A 314 1.75 31.64 -12.39
CA ALA A 314 1.48 33.05 -12.03
C ALA A 314 1.80 33.98 -13.19
N THR A 315 1.08 35.09 -13.24
CA THR A 315 1.23 36.20 -14.17
C THR A 315 1.25 37.51 -13.39
N ASP A 316 1.34 38.65 -14.08
CA ASP A 316 1.26 40.01 -13.44
C ASP A 316 -0.04 40.17 -12.63
N GLU A 317 -1.09 39.43 -12.92
CA GLU A 317 -2.35 39.51 -12.16
C GLU A 317 -2.20 39.05 -10.69
N GLN A 318 -1.23 38.23 -10.39
CA GLN A 318 -0.93 37.79 -9.03
C GLN A 318 0.12 38.67 -8.34
N GLN A 319 0.67 39.71 -9.00
CA GLN A 319 1.73 40.56 -8.46
C GLN A 319 1.36 41.17 -7.10
N SER A 320 0.20 41.80 -7.03
CA SER A 320 -0.26 42.45 -5.79
C SER A 320 -0.45 41.48 -4.61
N PHE A 321 -0.84 40.24 -4.90
CA PHE A 321 -0.91 39.19 -3.89
C PHE A 321 0.50 38.77 -3.42
N LEU A 322 1.44 38.58 -4.33
CA LEU A 322 2.82 38.19 -4.04
C LEU A 322 3.57 39.27 -3.27
N GLU A 323 3.37 40.55 -3.61
CA GLU A 323 3.93 41.67 -2.88
C GLU A 323 3.53 41.70 -1.40
N LYS A 324 2.23 41.46 -1.12
CA LYS A 324 1.74 41.38 0.28
C LYS A 324 2.42 40.24 1.06
N LEU A 325 2.78 39.17 0.41
CA LEU A 325 3.45 38.04 1.05
C LEU A 325 4.93 38.28 1.36
N LEU A 326 5.54 39.32 0.81
CA LEU A 326 6.88 39.77 1.23
C LEU A 326 6.87 40.27 2.70
N ASP A 327 5.73 40.70 3.23
CA ASP A 327 5.56 41.13 4.61
C ASP A 327 5.05 40.00 5.55
N ALA A 328 4.95 38.76 5.04
CA ALA A 328 4.54 37.60 5.84
C ALA A 328 5.52 37.35 7.01
N PRO A 329 5.06 36.82 8.15
CA PRO A 329 5.95 36.54 9.28
C PRO A 329 6.97 35.43 8.98
N GLU A 330 6.62 34.42 8.15
CA GLU A 330 7.45 33.26 7.86
C GLU A 330 8.43 33.55 6.73
N ASN A 331 9.73 33.38 6.99
CA ASN A 331 10.78 33.60 5.99
C ASN A 331 10.64 32.69 4.76
N ILE A 332 10.08 31.46 4.93
CA ILE A 332 9.85 30.55 3.81
C ILE A 332 8.80 31.12 2.84
N ILE A 333 7.77 31.77 3.35
CA ILE A 333 6.74 32.43 2.54
C ILE A 333 7.34 33.60 1.78
N LYS A 334 8.12 34.49 2.48
CA LYS A 334 8.83 35.61 1.84
C LYS A 334 9.71 35.11 0.69
N LEU A 335 10.50 34.08 0.94
CA LEU A 335 11.40 33.51 -0.07
C LEU A 335 10.62 32.99 -1.28
N LYS A 336 9.57 32.19 -1.05
CA LYS A 336 8.79 31.60 -2.15
C LYS A 336 8.02 32.67 -2.93
N ALA A 337 7.41 33.63 -2.26
CA ALA A 337 6.75 34.75 -2.91
C ALA A 337 7.74 35.59 -3.75
N ALA A 338 8.94 35.86 -3.22
CA ALA A 338 10.00 36.56 -3.94
C ALA A 338 10.44 35.85 -5.20
N ILE A 339 10.62 34.52 -5.13
CA ILE A 339 11.00 33.71 -6.31
C ILE A 339 9.92 33.79 -7.40
N VAL A 340 8.64 33.61 -7.00
CA VAL A 340 7.52 33.69 -7.95
C VAL A 340 7.41 35.08 -8.56
N LEU A 341 7.49 36.12 -7.72
CA LEU A 341 7.41 37.51 -8.15
C LEU A 341 8.52 37.85 -9.18
N ALA A 342 9.76 37.50 -8.88
CA ALA A 342 10.91 37.77 -9.75
C ALA A 342 10.88 37.05 -11.09
N ASN A 343 10.28 35.86 -11.12
CA ASN A 343 10.32 35.01 -12.32
C ASN A 343 9.08 35.19 -13.21
N ASN A 344 7.96 35.60 -12.64
CA ASN A 344 6.67 35.60 -13.35
C ASN A 344 6.05 36.97 -13.55
N CYS A 345 6.51 38.02 -12.79
CA CYS A 345 5.95 39.35 -12.89
C CYS A 345 6.94 40.33 -13.55
N THR A 346 6.44 41.19 -14.41
CA THR A 346 7.25 42.12 -15.22
C THR A 346 8.14 43.03 -14.33
N ASP A 347 7.57 43.59 -13.25
CA ASP A 347 8.28 44.46 -12.33
C ASP A 347 8.85 43.75 -11.10
N GLY A 348 8.78 42.41 -11.07
CA GLY A 348 9.07 41.63 -9.88
C GLY A 348 10.47 41.81 -9.32
N MET A 349 11.49 41.88 -10.19
CA MET A 349 12.86 42.12 -9.76
C MET A 349 13.06 43.56 -9.21
N ALA A 350 12.48 44.59 -9.84
CA ALA A 350 12.57 45.94 -9.38
C ALA A 350 11.93 46.13 -7.99
N ILE A 351 10.80 45.48 -7.76
CA ILE A 351 10.11 45.44 -6.46
C ILE A 351 11.00 44.82 -5.39
N LEU A 352 11.64 43.70 -5.68
CA LEU A 352 12.53 43.01 -4.73
C LEU A 352 13.80 43.83 -4.42
N GLU A 353 14.39 44.48 -5.42
CA GLU A 353 15.54 45.36 -5.23
C GLU A 353 15.18 46.56 -4.34
N LYS A 354 14.01 47.19 -4.59
CA LYS A 354 13.47 48.25 -3.73
C LYS A 354 13.23 47.75 -2.31
N LYS A 355 12.64 46.54 -2.15
CA LYS A 355 12.39 45.98 -0.83
C LYS A 355 13.69 45.68 -0.07
N ALA A 356 14.73 45.17 -0.77
CA ALA A 356 16.03 44.87 -0.20
C ALA A 356 16.80 46.17 0.24
N THR A 357 16.55 47.31 -0.42
CA THR A 357 17.11 48.62 0.02
C THR A 357 16.40 49.15 1.24
N LEU A 358 15.09 48.93 1.38
CA LEU A 358 14.30 49.39 2.53
C LEU A 358 14.47 48.48 3.75
N GLU A 359 14.52 47.20 3.55
CA GLU A 359 14.65 46.16 4.56
C GLU A 359 15.77 45.16 4.18
N PRO A 360 17.05 45.48 4.53
CA PRO A 360 18.19 44.65 4.12
C PRO A 360 18.08 43.16 4.54
N GLU A 361 17.63 42.90 5.77
CA GLU A 361 17.40 41.57 6.28
C GLU A 361 15.89 41.24 6.35
N PRO A 362 15.40 40.18 5.75
CA PRO A 362 16.16 39.09 5.08
C PRO A 362 16.35 39.29 3.55
N PHE A 363 15.94 40.45 2.99
CA PHE A 363 15.76 40.58 1.53
C PHE A 363 17.05 40.64 0.73
N LEU A 364 18.19 41.07 1.27
CA LEU A 364 19.48 40.94 0.57
C LEU A 364 19.85 39.49 0.31
N ARG A 365 19.63 38.61 1.29
CA ARG A 365 19.88 37.15 1.10
C ARG A 365 18.91 36.54 0.12
N ILE A 366 17.61 36.91 0.22
CA ILE A 366 16.56 36.45 -0.70
C ILE A 366 16.91 36.87 -2.14
N LEU A 367 17.27 38.15 -2.34
CA LEU A 367 17.65 38.70 -3.63
C LEU A 367 18.88 37.98 -4.20
N GLY A 368 19.90 37.74 -3.37
CA GLY A 368 21.07 36.94 -3.75
C GLY A 368 20.68 35.54 -4.24
N HIS A 369 19.81 34.85 -3.49
CA HIS A 369 19.32 33.54 -3.86
C HIS A 369 18.50 33.56 -5.17
N VAL A 370 17.60 34.50 -5.34
CA VAL A 370 16.80 34.66 -6.57
C VAL A 370 17.68 34.88 -7.79
N LYS A 371 18.77 35.69 -7.67
CA LYS A 371 19.72 35.94 -8.75
C LYS A 371 20.57 34.71 -9.11
N THR A 372 20.75 33.75 -8.20
CA THR A 372 21.50 32.51 -8.45
C THR A 372 20.65 31.39 -9.04
N VAL A 373 19.33 31.45 -8.89
CA VAL A 373 18.37 30.42 -9.37
C VAL A 373 17.84 30.77 -10.77
N LYS A 374 18.02 32.02 -11.23
CA LYS A 374 17.82 32.41 -12.62
C LYS A 374 18.97 31.95 -13.49
#